data_541084ec090f45c9525e49cdcaf75f37
#
_entry.id   541084ec090f45c9525e49cdcaf75f37
#
_cell.length_a   1.000
_cell.length_b   1.000
_cell.length_c   1.000
_cell.angle_alpha   90.00
_cell.angle_beta   90.00
_cell.angle_gamma   90.00
#
_symmetry.space_group_name_H-M   'P 1'
#
loop_
_entity.id
_entity.type
_entity.pdbx_description
1 polymer ?
#
loop_
_entity_poly.entity_id
_entity_poly.type
_entity_poly.pdbx_seq_one_letter_code
_entity_poly.pdbx_strand_id
1 'polypeptide(L)'
;MTEPIKQVPSVSVTYKRTGATNKSNELGMRPMQERAYERRGEQYLLIKSPPASGKSRALMFIALDKLHNQGLSQAIIVVPERSIGASFNNEPLTRWGFWADWEVRPQWNLCNAPGADDIRVAKSKVQAVGAFLASGDPVLVCTHATFRFAVEELGIEAFDNRLIAVDEFHHVSADDDNVLGSQLKAFIARDKVHLVAMTGSYFRGDAVPVLMPEDEARFATVTYTYYEQLNGYEHLKALDIGYFFYNGPYVD
;
A
#
# COMPACT_ATOMS: atom_id res chain seq x y z
N MET A 1 -0.91 -35.28 36.26
CA MET A 1 -1.76 -34.11 36.59
C MET A 1 -1.48 -33.06 35.57
N THR A 2 -2.38 -32.88 34.64
CA THR A 2 -2.31 -31.82 33.62
C THR A 2 -2.71 -30.51 34.27
N GLU A 3 -1.81 -29.54 34.31
CA GLU A 3 -2.15 -28.19 34.75
C GLU A 3 -3.28 -27.62 33.86
N PRO A 4 -4.27 -26.93 34.48
CA PRO A 4 -5.32 -26.32 33.69
C PRO A 4 -4.73 -25.22 32.84
N ILE A 5 -4.99 -25.27 31.52
CA ILE A 5 -4.66 -24.20 30.58
C ILE A 5 -5.30 -22.92 31.13
N LYS A 6 -4.46 -21.98 31.57
CA LYS A 6 -4.94 -20.65 31.96
C LYS A 6 -5.58 -20.02 30.71
N GLN A 7 -6.88 -19.76 30.78
CA GLN A 7 -7.57 -19.03 29.72
C GLN A 7 -6.91 -17.67 29.58
N VAL A 8 -6.36 -17.43 28.38
CA VAL A 8 -5.81 -16.12 28.00
C VAL A 8 -6.98 -15.13 27.93
N PRO A 9 -6.91 -13.96 28.55
CA PRO A 9 -7.94 -12.95 28.41
C PRO A 9 -8.12 -12.65 26.91
N SER A 10 -9.35 -12.78 26.41
CA SER A 10 -9.69 -12.50 25.03
C SER A 10 -10.93 -11.62 24.98
N VAL A 11 -10.96 -10.70 24.04
CA VAL A 11 -12.14 -9.91 23.72
C VAL A 11 -12.64 -10.36 22.36
N SER A 12 -13.87 -10.89 22.34
CA SER A 12 -14.56 -11.25 21.10
C SER A 12 -15.76 -10.34 20.92
N VAL A 13 -15.80 -9.65 19.79
CA VAL A 13 -16.91 -8.77 19.41
C VAL A 13 -17.51 -9.25 18.10
N THR A 14 -18.80 -9.61 18.15
CA THR A 14 -19.53 -9.99 16.94
C THR A 14 -20.54 -8.91 16.59
N TYR A 15 -20.46 -8.41 15.37
CA TYR A 15 -21.38 -7.39 14.88
C TYR A 15 -22.56 -8.05 14.13
N LYS A 16 -23.79 -7.78 14.56
CA LYS A 16 -24.98 -8.16 13.79
C LYS A 16 -25.11 -7.25 12.58
N ARG A 17 -25.04 -7.81 11.37
CA ARG A 17 -25.00 -6.99 10.14
C ARG A 17 -25.98 -7.46 9.08
N THR A 18 -26.54 -6.47 8.39
CA THR A 18 -27.50 -6.64 7.29
C THR A 18 -26.83 -6.71 5.91
N GLY A 19 -25.50 -6.51 5.82
CA GLY A 19 -24.77 -6.54 4.55
C GLY A 19 -24.92 -5.31 3.68
N ALA A 20 -25.60 -4.26 4.15
CA ALA A 20 -25.77 -3.02 3.42
C ALA A 20 -24.68 -2.01 3.79
N THR A 21 -23.96 -1.50 2.80
CA THR A 21 -23.00 -0.40 2.96
C THR A 21 -23.72 0.92 2.85
N ASN A 22 -24.01 1.58 3.95
CA ASN A 22 -24.68 2.88 3.93
C ASN A 22 -23.75 4.08 4.11
N LYS A 23 -22.42 3.92 3.97
CA LYS A 23 -21.46 4.99 4.26
C LYS A 23 -20.42 5.18 3.16
N SER A 24 -20.82 5.14 1.91
CA SER A 24 -20.02 5.71 0.83
C SER A 24 -20.58 7.08 0.45
N ASN A 25 -19.69 8.02 0.13
CA ASN A 25 -20.09 9.30 -0.44
C ASN A 25 -20.59 9.12 -1.89
N GLU A 26 -20.94 10.21 -2.56
CA GLU A 26 -21.42 10.21 -3.94
C GLU A 26 -20.41 9.64 -4.95
N LEU A 27 -19.12 9.63 -4.61
CA LEU A 27 -18.04 9.04 -5.41
C LEU A 27 -17.77 7.56 -5.08
N GLY A 28 -18.60 6.95 -4.24
CA GLY A 28 -18.45 5.56 -3.82
C GLY A 28 -17.30 5.32 -2.83
N MET A 29 -16.81 6.37 -2.16
CA MET A 29 -15.70 6.29 -1.20
C MET A 29 -16.20 6.08 0.22
N ARG A 30 -15.56 5.16 0.95
CA ARG A 30 -15.74 5.01 2.40
C ARG A 30 -15.04 6.17 3.13
N PRO A 31 -15.34 6.43 4.41
CA PRO A 31 -14.75 7.57 5.15
C PRO A 31 -13.23 7.63 5.13
N MET A 32 -12.54 6.49 5.25
CA MET A 32 -11.08 6.44 5.14
C MET A 32 -10.60 6.82 3.74
N GLN A 33 -11.28 6.30 2.71
CA GLN A 33 -10.93 6.56 1.30
C GLN A 33 -11.18 8.02 0.93
N GLU A 34 -12.28 8.61 1.37
CA GLU A 34 -12.59 10.02 1.20
C GLU A 34 -11.53 10.91 1.85
N ARG A 35 -11.20 10.66 3.12
CA ARG A 35 -10.15 11.39 3.85
C ARG A 35 -8.79 11.30 3.13
N ALA A 36 -8.43 10.14 2.60
CA ALA A 36 -7.21 9.98 1.83
C ALA A 36 -7.28 10.72 0.49
N TYR A 37 -8.42 10.66 -0.19
CA TYR A 37 -8.64 11.33 -1.48
C TYR A 37 -8.65 12.86 -1.37
N GLU A 38 -9.11 13.43 -0.25
CA GLU A 38 -9.00 14.87 0.03
C GLU A 38 -7.55 15.38 -0.01
N ARG A 39 -6.59 14.50 0.30
CA ARG A 39 -5.15 14.80 0.26
C ARG A 39 -4.47 14.37 -1.05
N ARG A 40 -5.21 14.03 -2.09
CA ARG A 40 -4.69 13.53 -3.37
C ARG A 40 -3.74 14.49 -4.09
N GLY A 41 -3.82 15.78 -3.81
CA GLY A 41 -2.93 16.80 -4.38
C GLY A 41 -1.50 16.78 -3.81
N GLU A 42 -1.29 16.15 -2.65
CA GLU A 42 0.02 16.12 -2.01
C GLU A 42 1.02 15.31 -2.83
N GLN A 43 2.23 15.83 -2.98
CA GLN A 43 3.31 15.13 -3.68
C GLN A 43 3.76 13.90 -2.91
N TYR A 44 3.86 14.02 -1.59
CA TYR A 44 4.20 12.94 -0.67
C TYR A 44 3.04 12.71 0.29
N LEU A 45 2.44 11.54 0.26
CA LEU A 45 1.28 11.17 1.07
C LEU A 45 1.50 9.85 1.79
N LEU A 46 1.34 9.84 3.11
CA LEU A 46 1.42 8.66 3.95
C LEU A 46 0.04 8.32 4.53
N ILE A 47 -0.46 7.15 4.20
CA ILE A 47 -1.77 6.65 4.66
C ILE A 47 -1.55 5.55 5.71
N LYS A 48 -1.86 5.87 6.96
CA LYS A 48 -1.82 4.97 8.11
C LYS A 48 -3.24 4.49 8.40
N SER A 49 -3.55 3.24 8.05
CA SER A 49 -4.91 2.73 8.17
C SER A 49 -4.92 1.23 8.38
N PRO A 50 -5.79 0.68 9.23
CA PRO A 50 -5.84 -0.74 9.56
C PRO A 50 -6.01 -1.63 8.32
N PRO A 51 -5.68 -2.93 8.42
CA PRO A 51 -6.07 -3.91 7.41
C PRO A 51 -7.57 -3.87 7.11
N ALA A 52 -7.96 -4.21 5.90
CA ALA A 52 -9.34 -4.23 5.41
C ALA A 52 -10.09 -2.87 5.43
N SER A 53 -9.40 -1.76 5.70
CA SER A 53 -9.98 -0.41 5.64
C SER A 53 -10.29 0.07 4.20
N GLY A 54 -9.77 -0.64 3.18
CA GLY A 54 -9.95 -0.31 1.77
C GLY A 54 -8.83 0.56 1.19
N LYS A 55 -7.60 0.43 1.72
CA LYS A 55 -6.40 1.16 1.26
C LYS A 55 -6.16 1.05 -0.25
N SER A 56 -6.19 -0.17 -0.79
CA SER A 56 -5.93 -0.38 -2.23
C SER A 56 -6.88 0.43 -3.10
N ARG A 57 -8.18 0.45 -2.76
CA ARG A 57 -9.17 1.24 -3.49
C ARG A 57 -8.98 2.75 -3.30
N ALA A 58 -8.57 3.21 -2.11
CA ALA A 58 -8.19 4.60 -1.89
C ALA A 58 -7.05 5.02 -2.81
N LEU A 59 -6.05 4.14 -2.97
CA LEU A 59 -4.95 4.38 -3.88
C LEU A 59 -5.38 4.46 -5.34
N MET A 60 -6.32 3.61 -5.78
CA MET A 60 -6.86 3.68 -7.15
C MET A 60 -7.49 5.05 -7.44
N PHE A 61 -8.30 5.58 -6.52
CA PHE A 61 -8.90 6.92 -6.64
C PHE A 61 -7.83 8.01 -6.75
N ILE A 62 -6.81 7.95 -5.89
CA ILE A 62 -5.71 8.93 -5.86
C ILE A 62 -4.87 8.83 -7.13
N ALA A 63 -4.52 7.62 -7.56
CA ALA A 63 -3.71 7.40 -8.75
C ALA A 63 -4.41 7.90 -10.02
N LEU A 64 -5.70 7.63 -10.17
CA LEU A 64 -6.50 8.14 -11.28
C LEU A 64 -6.50 9.67 -11.32
N ASP A 65 -6.69 10.33 -10.16
CA ASP A 65 -6.66 11.79 -10.10
C ASP A 65 -5.28 12.34 -10.47
N LYS A 66 -4.20 11.71 -9.98
CA LYS A 66 -2.83 12.12 -10.29
C LYS A 66 -2.51 11.98 -11.78
N LEU A 67 -2.98 10.92 -12.42
CA LEU A 67 -2.80 10.69 -13.84
C LEU A 67 -3.61 11.66 -14.71
N HIS A 68 -4.87 11.88 -14.38
CA HIS A 68 -5.78 12.65 -15.23
C HIS A 68 -5.77 14.14 -14.95
N ASN A 69 -5.58 14.55 -13.69
CA ASN A 69 -5.75 15.94 -13.26
C ASN A 69 -4.45 16.63 -12.84
N GLN A 70 -3.39 15.87 -12.54
CA GLN A 70 -2.13 16.42 -12.04
C GLN A 70 -0.96 16.25 -13.01
N GLY A 71 -1.21 15.69 -14.19
CA GLY A 71 -0.24 15.61 -15.29
C GLY A 71 0.88 14.60 -15.09
N LEU A 72 0.74 13.63 -14.16
CA LEU A 72 1.70 12.53 -14.07
C LEU A 72 1.52 11.58 -15.24
N SER A 73 2.64 11.08 -15.77
CA SER A 73 2.62 10.24 -16.95
C SER A 73 2.16 8.82 -16.68
N GLN A 74 2.54 8.24 -15.55
CA GLN A 74 2.27 6.84 -15.22
C GLN A 74 2.22 6.63 -13.70
N ALA A 75 1.54 5.58 -13.27
CA ALA A 75 1.47 5.12 -11.89
C ALA A 75 2.10 3.73 -11.76
N ILE A 76 3.00 3.57 -10.81
CA ILE A 76 3.66 2.31 -10.49
C ILE A 76 3.22 1.91 -9.08
N ILE A 77 2.49 0.82 -9.00
CA ILE A 77 1.99 0.24 -7.75
C ILE A 77 2.96 -0.85 -7.31
N VAL A 78 3.55 -0.65 -6.15
CA VAL A 78 4.62 -1.50 -5.61
C VAL A 78 4.08 -2.22 -4.37
N VAL A 79 3.94 -3.54 -4.47
CA VAL A 79 3.35 -4.39 -3.42
C VAL A 79 4.41 -5.31 -2.81
N PRO A 80 4.30 -5.71 -1.53
CA PRO A 80 5.32 -6.55 -0.89
C PRO A 80 5.45 -7.92 -1.55
N GLU A 81 4.34 -8.51 -1.94
CA GLU A 81 4.30 -9.85 -2.54
C GLU A 81 3.24 -9.98 -3.63
N ARG A 82 3.35 -11.05 -4.42
CA ARG A 82 2.49 -11.29 -5.58
C ARG A 82 1.01 -11.47 -5.25
N SER A 83 0.71 -12.09 -4.13
CA SER A 83 -0.67 -12.32 -3.66
C SER A 83 -1.46 -11.01 -3.50
N ILE A 84 -0.78 -9.96 -3.07
CA ILE A 84 -1.39 -8.64 -2.87
C ILE A 84 -1.63 -7.91 -4.20
N GLY A 85 -0.87 -8.23 -5.24
CA GLY A 85 -1.09 -7.69 -6.59
C GLY A 85 -2.49 -7.89 -7.14
N ALA A 86 -3.19 -8.93 -6.70
CA ALA A 86 -4.59 -9.18 -7.06
C ALA A 86 -5.54 -8.10 -6.53
N SER A 87 -5.19 -7.40 -5.46
CA SER A 87 -5.98 -6.27 -4.92
C SER A 87 -6.01 -5.06 -5.84
N PHE A 88 -5.17 -5.04 -6.87
CA PHE A 88 -5.06 -3.97 -7.87
C PHE A 88 -5.50 -4.42 -9.28
N ASN A 89 -6.27 -5.49 -9.38
CA ASN A 89 -6.93 -5.85 -10.63
C ASN A 89 -7.98 -4.79 -11.01
N ASN A 90 -8.49 -4.88 -12.24
CA ASN A 90 -9.49 -3.97 -12.75
C ASN A 90 -10.69 -3.83 -11.82
N GLU A 91 -11.09 -2.59 -11.56
CA GLU A 91 -12.18 -2.24 -10.65
C GLU A 91 -13.12 -1.23 -11.34
N PRO A 92 -14.42 -1.55 -11.53
CA PRO A 92 -15.39 -0.67 -12.15
C PRO A 92 -15.87 0.40 -11.16
N LEU A 93 -15.04 1.41 -10.92
CA LEU A 93 -15.31 2.47 -9.94
C LEU A 93 -16.46 3.39 -10.37
N THR A 94 -16.68 3.56 -11.68
CA THR A 94 -17.79 4.35 -12.23
C THR A 94 -19.15 3.79 -11.81
N ARG A 95 -19.25 2.49 -11.61
CA ARG A 95 -20.46 1.84 -11.07
C ARG A 95 -20.89 2.39 -9.71
N TRP A 96 -19.96 2.96 -8.97
CA TRP A 96 -20.17 3.47 -7.62
C TRP A 96 -20.16 5.00 -7.54
N GLY A 97 -20.11 5.69 -8.69
CA GLY A 97 -20.18 7.15 -8.77
C GLY A 97 -18.85 7.85 -9.01
N PHE A 98 -17.74 7.12 -9.10
CA PHE A 98 -16.48 7.74 -9.48
C PHE A 98 -16.47 8.06 -10.99
N TRP A 99 -15.62 8.97 -11.41
CA TRP A 99 -15.60 9.49 -12.78
C TRP A 99 -14.78 8.64 -13.77
N ALA A 100 -14.00 7.65 -13.29
CA ALA A 100 -13.22 6.74 -14.13
C ALA A 100 -13.10 5.36 -13.49
N ASP A 101 -12.90 4.33 -14.31
CA ASP A 101 -12.59 2.98 -13.85
C ASP A 101 -11.08 2.79 -13.67
N TRP A 102 -10.72 1.90 -12.75
CA TRP A 102 -9.35 1.47 -12.58
C TRP A 102 -9.06 0.28 -13.50
N GLU A 103 -8.08 0.46 -14.40
CA GLU A 103 -7.70 -0.56 -15.37
C GLU A 103 -6.20 -0.79 -15.37
N VAL A 104 -5.81 -2.06 -15.30
CA VAL A 104 -4.44 -2.51 -15.46
C VAL A 104 -4.40 -3.51 -16.59
N ARG A 105 -3.64 -3.24 -17.63
CA ARG A 105 -3.47 -4.19 -18.74
C ARG A 105 -2.77 -5.46 -18.23
N PRO A 106 -3.17 -6.65 -18.66
CA PRO A 106 -2.63 -7.92 -18.14
C PRO A 106 -1.10 -8.01 -18.19
N GLN A 107 -0.46 -7.50 -19.23
CA GLN A 107 1.00 -7.50 -19.36
C GLN A 107 1.71 -6.60 -18.35
N TRP A 108 1.01 -5.62 -17.76
CA TRP A 108 1.56 -4.69 -16.77
C TRP A 108 1.21 -5.06 -15.32
N ASN A 109 0.48 -6.14 -15.09
CA ASN A 109 0.39 -6.73 -13.77
C ASN A 109 1.46 -7.85 -13.62
N LEU A 110 2.67 -7.45 -13.27
CA LEU A 110 3.81 -8.37 -13.14
C LEU A 110 3.70 -9.33 -11.96
N CYS A 111 2.71 -9.15 -11.09
CA CYS A 111 2.39 -10.07 -10.01
C CYS A 111 1.68 -11.34 -10.51
N ASN A 112 0.98 -11.28 -11.63
CA ASN A 112 0.24 -12.40 -12.21
C ASN A 112 1.10 -13.30 -13.12
N ALA A 113 2.36 -12.91 -13.41
CA ALA A 113 3.24 -13.69 -14.28
C ALA A 113 3.60 -15.05 -13.66
N PRO A 114 3.51 -16.18 -14.40
CA PRO A 114 3.89 -17.50 -13.91
C PRO A 114 5.41 -17.58 -13.67
N GLY A 115 5.84 -18.43 -12.72
CA GLY A 115 7.24 -18.79 -12.51
C GLY A 115 8.09 -17.71 -11.81
N ALA A 116 7.92 -17.53 -10.50
CA ALA A 116 8.48 -16.39 -9.76
C ALA A 116 9.96 -16.49 -9.39
N ASP A 117 10.55 -17.69 -9.35
CA ASP A 117 11.83 -17.95 -8.67
C ASP A 117 13.02 -18.18 -9.62
N ASP A 118 12.83 -18.08 -10.93
CA ASP A 118 13.89 -18.23 -11.91
C ASP A 118 14.54 -16.87 -12.20
N ILE A 119 15.88 -16.79 -12.19
CA ILE A 119 16.68 -15.62 -12.52
C ILE A 119 16.30 -15.03 -13.90
N ARG A 120 15.93 -15.88 -14.87
CA ARG A 120 15.45 -15.44 -16.19
C ARG A 120 14.14 -14.66 -16.09
N VAL A 121 13.23 -15.08 -15.21
CA VAL A 121 11.95 -14.41 -14.97
C VAL A 121 12.17 -13.08 -14.26
N ALA A 122 13.12 -12.99 -13.32
CA ALA A 122 13.47 -11.75 -12.67
C ALA A 122 13.98 -10.69 -13.68
N LYS A 123 14.91 -11.06 -14.56
CA LYS A 123 15.39 -10.18 -15.64
C LYS A 123 14.27 -9.76 -16.59
N SER A 124 13.40 -10.70 -16.97
CA SER A 124 12.24 -10.41 -17.82
C SER A 124 11.28 -9.39 -17.16
N LYS A 125 11.09 -9.44 -15.84
CA LYS A 125 10.26 -8.46 -15.12
C LYS A 125 10.88 -7.08 -15.08
N VAL A 126 12.19 -6.96 -14.89
CA VAL A 126 12.90 -5.68 -14.95
C VAL A 126 12.81 -5.07 -16.36
N GLN A 127 13.02 -5.88 -17.39
CA GLN A 127 12.83 -5.46 -18.79
C GLN A 127 11.38 -5.01 -19.05
N ALA A 128 10.39 -5.70 -18.46
CA ALA A 128 8.99 -5.30 -18.56
C ALA A 128 8.73 -3.94 -17.90
N VAL A 129 9.39 -3.62 -16.78
CA VAL A 129 9.32 -2.27 -16.20
C VAL A 129 9.87 -1.23 -17.17
N GLY A 130 11.05 -1.48 -17.76
CA GLY A 130 11.62 -0.58 -18.76
C GLY A 130 10.72 -0.38 -20.00
N ALA A 131 10.12 -1.46 -20.49
CA ALA A 131 9.14 -1.39 -21.58
C ALA A 131 7.87 -0.62 -21.18
N PHE A 132 7.39 -0.78 -19.94
CA PHE A 132 6.28 0.00 -19.43
C PHE A 132 6.61 1.50 -19.38
N LEU A 133 7.78 1.88 -18.85
CA LEU A 133 8.20 3.28 -18.77
C LEU A 133 8.27 3.96 -20.15
N ALA A 134 8.61 3.18 -21.19
CA ALA A 134 8.62 3.65 -22.57
C ALA A 134 7.23 3.60 -23.26
N SER A 135 6.24 2.97 -22.63
CA SER A 135 4.88 2.85 -23.17
C SER A 135 4.03 4.08 -22.85
N GLY A 136 2.87 4.19 -23.50
CA GLY A 136 1.83 5.16 -23.13
C GLY A 136 0.81 4.61 -22.13
N ASP A 137 1.03 3.41 -21.57
CA ASP A 137 0.07 2.78 -20.67
C ASP A 137 0.17 3.37 -19.27
N PRO A 138 -0.96 3.60 -18.58
CA PRO A 138 -0.99 4.43 -17.39
C PRO A 138 -0.56 3.72 -16.10
N VAL A 139 -0.72 2.41 -15.99
CA VAL A 139 -0.57 1.69 -14.70
C VAL A 139 0.26 0.42 -14.83
N LEU A 140 1.23 0.27 -13.92
CA LEU A 140 2.01 -0.94 -13.68
C LEU A 140 1.80 -1.42 -12.24
N VAL A 141 1.69 -2.72 -12.05
CA VAL A 141 1.71 -3.37 -10.72
C VAL A 141 2.90 -4.33 -10.66
N CYS A 142 3.76 -4.17 -9.65
CA CYS A 142 4.93 -5.03 -9.45
C CYS A 142 5.23 -5.24 -7.96
N THR A 143 6.11 -6.19 -7.65
CA THR A 143 6.55 -6.41 -6.27
C THR A 143 7.66 -5.44 -5.87
N HIS A 144 7.86 -5.24 -4.52
CA HIS A 144 8.99 -4.49 -3.96
C HIS A 144 10.33 -4.96 -4.55
N ALA A 145 10.53 -6.27 -4.67
CA ALA A 145 11.75 -6.84 -5.24
C ALA A 145 11.93 -6.46 -6.73
N THR A 146 10.86 -6.58 -7.54
CA THR A 146 10.92 -6.20 -8.97
C THR A 146 11.22 -4.70 -9.13
N PHE A 147 10.55 -3.85 -8.34
CA PHE A 147 10.76 -2.41 -8.38
C PHE A 147 12.20 -2.04 -8.01
N ARG A 148 12.72 -2.60 -6.91
CA ARG A 148 14.09 -2.38 -6.46
C ARG A 148 15.11 -2.67 -7.56
N PHE A 149 15.05 -3.85 -8.17
CA PHE A 149 15.95 -4.22 -9.26
C PHE A 149 15.78 -3.35 -10.51
N ALA A 150 14.55 -2.91 -10.80
CA ALA A 150 14.31 -2.01 -11.92
C ALA A 150 14.95 -0.63 -11.68
N VAL A 151 14.89 -0.10 -10.46
CA VAL A 151 15.55 1.17 -10.12
C VAL A 151 17.08 1.04 -10.19
N GLU A 152 17.64 -0.10 -9.74
CA GLU A 152 19.08 -0.37 -9.84
C GLU A 152 19.57 -0.41 -11.31
N GLU A 153 18.78 -1.02 -12.20
CA GLU A 153 19.16 -1.21 -13.60
C GLU A 153 18.89 0.04 -14.46
N LEU A 154 17.75 0.71 -14.23
CA LEU A 154 17.28 1.81 -15.10
C LEU A 154 17.69 3.20 -14.58
N GLY A 155 18.10 3.31 -13.33
CA GLY A 155 18.36 4.58 -12.65
C GLY A 155 17.08 5.28 -12.17
N ILE A 156 17.21 6.11 -11.15
CA ILE A 156 16.06 6.81 -10.55
C ILE A 156 15.44 7.87 -11.47
N GLU A 157 16.24 8.41 -12.40
CA GLU A 157 15.81 9.40 -13.38
C GLU A 157 14.75 8.87 -14.33
N ALA A 158 14.78 7.57 -14.61
CA ALA A 158 13.80 6.92 -15.49
C ALA A 158 12.37 7.00 -14.92
N PHE A 159 12.25 7.29 -13.64
CA PHE A 159 10.95 7.33 -12.92
C PHE A 159 10.42 8.76 -12.72
N ASP A 160 11.10 9.79 -13.20
CA ASP A 160 10.64 11.18 -13.10
C ASP A 160 9.22 11.36 -13.65
N ASN A 161 8.48 12.30 -13.07
CA ASN A 161 7.09 12.63 -13.43
C ASN A 161 6.11 11.45 -13.35
N ARG A 162 6.31 10.55 -12.39
CA ARG A 162 5.46 9.39 -12.13
C ARG A 162 4.99 9.33 -10.69
N LEU A 163 3.88 8.62 -10.50
CA LEU A 163 3.45 8.17 -9.18
C LEU A 163 4.15 6.85 -8.86
N ILE A 164 4.81 6.81 -7.71
CA ILE A 164 5.29 5.58 -7.08
C ILE A 164 4.43 5.38 -5.82
N ALA A 165 3.65 4.31 -5.81
CA ALA A 165 2.75 4.00 -4.71
C ALA A 165 3.18 2.69 -4.05
N VAL A 166 3.59 2.76 -2.78
CA VAL A 166 4.14 1.63 -2.03
C VAL A 166 3.12 1.13 -1.03
N ASP A 167 2.62 -0.07 -1.26
CA ASP A 167 1.73 -0.76 -0.32
C ASP A 167 2.52 -1.52 0.73
N GLU A 168 1.95 -1.65 1.93
CA GLU A 168 2.55 -2.24 3.13
C GLU A 168 3.95 -1.66 3.41
N PHE A 169 4.00 -0.34 3.43
CA PHE A 169 5.21 0.46 3.55
C PHE A 169 6.07 0.12 4.78
N HIS A 170 5.48 -0.48 5.82
CA HIS A 170 6.21 -0.94 7.00
C HIS A 170 7.19 -2.09 6.72
N HIS A 171 7.12 -2.75 5.56
CA HIS A 171 8.15 -3.68 5.10
C HIS A 171 9.40 -2.99 4.55
N VAL A 172 9.33 -1.68 4.33
CA VAL A 172 10.48 -0.85 3.96
C VAL A 172 11.09 -0.31 5.25
N SER A 173 12.39 -0.37 5.37
CA SER A 173 13.13 0.17 6.52
C SER A 173 13.96 1.37 6.11
N ALA A 174 14.10 2.33 7.02
CA ALA A 174 15.04 3.43 6.86
C ALA A 174 16.51 3.01 7.05
N ASP A 175 16.75 1.75 7.36
CA ASP A 175 18.08 1.16 7.54
C ASP A 175 18.87 1.23 6.23
N ASP A 176 20.15 1.58 6.30
CA ASP A 176 21.01 1.70 5.10
C ASP A 176 21.22 0.37 4.38
N ASP A 177 21.05 -0.76 5.09
CA ASP A 177 21.06 -2.10 4.49
C ASP A 177 19.78 -2.41 3.68
N ASN A 178 18.72 -1.60 3.81
CA ASN A 178 17.50 -1.76 3.04
C ASN A 178 17.56 -0.96 1.74
N VAL A 179 17.86 -1.65 0.65
CA VAL A 179 18.02 -1.05 -0.67
C VAL A 179 16.78 -0.25 -1.11
N LEU A 180 15.57 -0.77 -0.87
CA LEU A 180 14.34 -0.04 -1.24
C LEU A 180 14.18 1.24 -0.41
N GLY A 181 14.51 1.20 0.88
CA GLY A 181 14.51 2.39 1.74
C GLY A 181 15.47 3.46 1.23
N SER A 182 16.69 3.07 0.88
CA SER A 182 17.69 3.97 0.28
C SER A 182 17.25 4.56 -1.04
N GLN A 183 16.60 3.76 -1.90
CA GLN A 183 16.03 4.25 -3.17
C GLN A 183 14.91 5.26 -2.94
N LEU A 184 14.03 5.03 -1.96
CA LEU A 184 12.96 6.00 -1.63
C LEU A 184 13.53 7.31 -1.09
N LYS A 185 14.57 7.28 -0.26
CA LYS A 185 15.31 8.48 0.15
C LYS A 185 15.88 9.23 -1.07
N ALA A 186 16.44 8.52 -2.04
CA ALA A 186 16.97 9.12 -3.26
C ALA A 186 15.85 9.76 -4.13
N PHE A 187 14.68 9.13 -4.24
CA PHE A 187 13.51 9.73 -4.90
C PHE A 187 13.04 11.00 -4.19
N ILE A 188 12.97 10.97 -2.86
CA ILE A 188 12.60 12.14 -2.05
C ILE A 188 13.62 13.28 -2.23
N ALA A 189 14.91 12.97 -2.22
CA ALA A 189 15.97 13.96 -2.42
C ALA A 189 15.95 14.57 -3.84
N ARG A 190 15.62 13.75 -4.85
CA ARG A 190 15.50 14.18 -6.24
C ARG A 190 14.27 15.06 -6.50
N ASP A 191 13.19 14.86 -5.76
CA ASP A 191 11.95 15.67 -5.79
C ASP A 191 11.26 15.73 -7.17
N LYS A 192 11.28 14.64 -7.94
CA LYS A 192 10.72 14.55 -9.30
C LYS A 192 9.61 13.51 -9.46
N VAL A 193 9.20 12.87 -8.37
CA VAL A 193 8.14 11.87 -8.34
C VAL A 193 7.06 12.26 -7.33
N HIS A 194 5.87 11.71 -7.47
CA HIS A 194 4.91 11.67 -6.37
C HIS A 194 5.04 10.32 -5.66
N LEU A 195 5.03 10.33 -4.32
CA LEU A 195 5.06 9.12 -3.50
C LEU A 195 3.79 9.01 -2.68
N VAL A 196 3.12 7.88 -2.79
CA VAL A 196 2.02 7.51 -1.89
C VAL A 196 2.41 6.24 -1.16
N ALA A 197 2.61 6.34 0.15
CA ALA A 197 2.95 5.22 1.01
C ALA A 197 1.71 4.79 1.81
N MET A 198 1.45 3.50 1.87
CA MET A 198 0.33 2.94 2.64
C MET A 198 0.81 1.89 3.62
N THR A 199 0.28 1.90 4.83
CA THR A 199 0.62 0.91 5.84
C THR A 199 -0.55 0.56 6.75
N GLY A 200 -0.67 -0.73 7.07
CA GLY A 200 -1.60 -1.24 8.08
C GLY A 200 -1.00 -1.21 9.49
N SER A 201 0.32 -1.27 9.59
CA SER A 201 1.06 -1.24 10.85
C SER A 201 2.24 -0.29 10.69
N TYR A 202 2.12 0.89 11.27
CA TYR A 202 3.21 1.88 11.21
C TYR A 202 4.34 1.56 12.20
N PHE A 203 4.00 0.91 13.30
CA PHE A 203 4.98 0.47 14.29
C PHE A 203 5.42 -0.96 13.99
N ARG A 204 6.64 -1.09 13.51
CA ARG A 204 7.37 -2.34 13.60
C ARG A 204 7.76 -2.50 15.07
N GLY A 205 7.69 -3.66 15.61
CA GLY A 205 8.13 -3.92 16.99
C GLY A 205 9.63 -3.70 17.25
N ASP A 206 10.38 -3.32 16.21
CA ASP A 206 11.80 -2.98 16.26
C ASP A 206 12.03 -1.46 16.42
N ALA A 207 13.23 -1.08 16.84
CA ALA A 207 13.62 0.31 17.06
C ALA A 207 13.86 1.11 15.75
N VAL A 208 13.79 0.45 14.60
CA VAL A 208 14.12 1.08 13.30
C VAL A 208 12.84 1.72 12.71
N PRO A 209 12.81 3.03 12.49
CA PRO A 209 11.67 3.70 11.89
C PRO A 209 11.53 3.32 10.40
N VAL A 210 10.33 3.44 9.86
CA VAL A 210 10.05 3.23 8.42
C VAL A 210 10.64 4.36 7.58
N LEU A 211 10.53 5.60 8.07
CA LEU A 211 11.18 6.78 7.51
C LEU A 211 11.96 7.50 8.62
N MET A 212 13.06 8.15 8.26
CA MET A 212 13.70 9.08 9.16
C MET A 212 12.77 10.28 9.41
N PRO A 213 12.84 10.92 10.61
CA PRO A 213 11.95 12.02 10.94
C PRO A 213 11.93 13.17 9.93
N GLU A 214 13.07 13.51 9.36
CA GLU A 214 13.22 14.53 8.33
C GLU A 214 12.54 14.17 7.02
N ASP A 215 12.54 12.90 6.62
CA ASP A 215 11.85 12.41 5.43
C ASP A 215 10.35 12.30 5.70
N GLU A 216 9.95 11.83 6.89
CA GLU A 216 8.54 11.74 7.28
C GLU A 216 7.88 13.13 7.33
N ALA A 217 8.61 14.15 7.76
CA ALA A 217 8.12 15.53 7.82
C ALA A 217 7.72 16.10 6.44
N ARG A 218 8.19 15.51 5.35
CA ARG A 218 7.79 15.88 3.98
C ARG A 218 6.45 15.29 3.57
N PHE A 219 5.97 14.26 4.27
CA PHE A 219 4.71 13.59 3.94
C PHE A 219 3.52 14.24 4.63
N ALA A 220 2.50 14.55 3.86
CA ALA A 220 1.18 14.74 4.42
C ALA A 220 0.67 13.39 4.93
N THR A 221 0.26 13.32 6.20
CA THR A 221 -0.17 12.08 6.81
C THR A 221 -1.68 12.02 6.96
N VAL A 222 -2.27 10.93 6.51
CA VAL A 222 -3.66 10.56 6.76
C VAL A 222 -3.69 9.37 7.71
N THR A 223 -4.32 9.55 8.86
CA THR A 223 -4.49 8.48 9.85
C THR A 223 -5.96 8.09 9.95
N TYR A 224 -6.21 6.79 9.92
CA TYR A 224 -7.51 6.18 10.21
C TYR A 224 -7.28 5.06 11.21
N THR A 225 -7.90 5.16 12.38
CA THR A 225 -7.60 4.28 13.50
C THR A 225 -8.48 3.02 13.52
N TYR A 226 -8.04 1.99 14.26
CA TYR A 226 -8.90 0.84 14.55
C TYR A 226 -10.20 1.23 15.25
N TYR A 227 -10.15 2.22 16.13
CA TYR A 227 -11.33 2.73 16.80
C TYR A 227 -12.35 3.32 15.82
N GLU A 228 -11.90 4.14 14.88
CA GLU A 228 -12.76 4.68 13.82
C GLU A 228 -13.31 3.59 12.93
N GLN A 229 -12.49 2.58 12.61
CA GLN A 229 -12.91 1.43 11.81
C GLN A 229 -13.98 0.62 12.54
N LEU A 230 -13.81 0.33 13.82
CA LEU A 230 -14.78 -0.44 14.62
C LEU A 230 -16.11 0.30 14.77
N ASN A 231 -16.07 1.62 14.94
CA ASN A 231 -17.28 2.43 15.11
C ASN A 231 -17.98 2.75 13.78
N GLY A 232 -17.26 2.77 12.68
CA GLY A 232 -17.76 3.12 11.36
C GLY A 232 -17.90 1.97 10.37
N TYR A 233 -17.44 0.77 10.72
CA TYR A 233 -17.26 -0.31 9.76
C TYR A 233 -18.39 -1.33 9.80
N GLU A 234 -19.23 -1.28 8.78
CA GLU A 234 -20.36 -2.20 8.65
C GLU A 234 -20.00 -3.58 8.07
N HIS A 235 -18.73 -3.80 7.67
CA HIS A 235 -18.27 -5.04 7.05
C HIS A 235 -17.51 -5.97 7.98
N LEU A 236 -17.14 -5.53 9.18
CA LEU A 236 -16.47 -6.38 10.14
C LEU A 236 -17.49 -7.35 10.78
N LYS A 237 -17.37 -8.64 10.49
CA LYS A 237 -18.29 -9.66 11.03
C LYS A 237 -17.95 -10.03 12.46
N ALA A 238 -16.67 -10.12 12.77
CA ALA A 238 -16.17 -10.43 14.11
C ALA A 238 -14.74 -9.89 14.27
N LEU A 239 -14.39 -9.54 15.50
CA LEU A 239 -13.02 -9.20 15.92
C LEU A 239 -12.71 -9.97 17.18
N ASP A 240 -11.66 -10.80 17.14
CA ASP A 240 -11.14 -11.51 18.30
C ASP A 240 -9.76 -10.95 18.63
N ILE A 241 -9.61 -10.44 19.86
CA ILE A 241 -8.35 -9.93 20.38
C ILE A 241 -7.89 -10.85 21.49
N GLY A 242 -6.78 -11.58 21.27
CA GLY A 242 -6.10 -12.38 22.27
C GLY A 242 -4.90 -11.63 22.85
N TYR A 243 -4.78 -11.64 24.18
CA TYR A 243 -3.63 -11.11 24.89
C TYR A 243 -2.76 -12.25 25.38
N PHE A 244 -1.50 -12.26 25.00
CA PHE A 244 -0.51 -13.22 25.48
C PHE A 244 0.46 -12.50 26.41
N PHE A 245 0.54 -12.93 27.65
CA PHE A 245 1.58 -12.49 28.58
C PHE A 245 2.71 -13.52 28.54
N TYR A 246 3.89 -13.09 28.12
CA TYR A 246 5.10 -13.91 28.16
C TYR A 246 5.78 -13.72 29.53
N ASN A 247 5.81 -14.78 30.34
CA ASN A 247 6.50 -14.83 31.64
C ASN A 247 7.79 -15.66 31.53
N GLY A 248 8.53 -15.53 30.43
CA GLY A 248 9.84 -16.17 30.30
C GLY A 248 10.95 -15.31 30.93
N PRO A 249 12.06 -15.92 31.40
CA PRO A 249 13.21 -15.13 31.79
C PRO A 249 13.74 -14.37 30.56
N TYR A 250 13.98 -13.08 30.72
CA TYR A 250 14.77 -12.34 29.74
C TYR A 250 16.16 -12.97 29.69
N VAL A 251 16.52 -13.49 28.53
CA VAL A 251 17.91 -13.87 28.24
C VAL A 251 18.53 -12.63 27.63
N ASP A 252 19.41 -11.96 28.39
CA ASP A 252 20.26 -10.87 27.91
C ASP A 252 21.25 -11.36 26.84
#